data_c1b54ddaaa1cb9c6a593c819abdaddae
#
_entry.id   c1b54ddaaa1cb9c6a593c819abdaddae
#
_cell.length_a   1.000
_cell.length_b   1.000
_cell.length_c   1.000
_cell.angle_alpha   90.00
_cell.angle_beta   90.00
_cell.angle_gamma   90.00
#
_symmetry.space_group_name_H-M   'P 1'
#
loop_
_entity.id
_entity.type
_entity.pdbx_description
1 polymer ?
#
loop_
_entity_poly.entity_id
_entity_poly.type
_entity_poly.pdbx_seq_one_letter_code
_entity_poly.pdbx_strand_id
1 'polypeptide(L)'
;MSYLPLRTFTTIILLIAGLTGHAQVTTDTSAVAETVERAGEKFLRSPNIRSLSVGVLIGGKTVRRHFGELNTGQGNTPNDQTVYEIASVTKTMVGYLVASTVEAGKLSLDDDVRSFLTEPYPNLVVDGEPIRIRHLLTHTSGLPGFLPLAWNGVFETFTPDVPYRFHELEQQYGKEEFWQDLATVQLTEPPGTTYAYSSAGTELLAYILEQVNEMSLTKQLEMVLTGPRGMAHTKLRLAETSEVVTGYWMDNEDPSPANFNSLWGGGVGVTTTLPDLLRFAALQLRADDPIVKRSHEVVYTNGGSRHIAYCWNVWRDKYGTSYNHHGGTSGTQNWLYIFPDHDLAISLITNHSGPKTAGKMNQTVHRIVRKLVDTRR
;
A
#
# COMPACT_ATOMS: atom_id res chain seq x y z
N MET A 1 14.74 -63.67 -58.66
CA MET A 1 13.61 -62.73 -58.50
C MET A 1 12.86 -63.19 -57.25
N SER A 2 13.12 -62.54 -56.12
CA SER A 2 12.46 -62.87 -54.87
C SER A 2 12.06 -61.55 -54.23
N TYR A 3 10.78 -61.32 -54.11
CA TYR A 3 10.16 -60.17 -53.50
C TYR A 3 10.20 -60.28 -51.96
N LEU A 4 10.79 -59.27 -51.24
CA LEU A 4 10.63 -59.10 -49.82
C LEU A 4 9.43 -58.15 -49.56
N PRO A 5 8.55 -58.43 -48.56
CA PRO A 5 7.47 -57.54 -48.22
C PRO A 5 7.94 -56.44 -47.25
N LEU A 6 7.54 -55.19 -47.55
CA LEU A 6 7.72 -54.03 -46.75
C LEU A 6 6.84 -54.15 -45.49
N ARG A 7 7.45 -54.14 -44.29
CA ARG A 7 6.72 -54.08 -43.02
C ARG A 7 6.53 -52.62 -42.67
N THR A 8 5.29 -52.14 -42.70
CA THR A 8 4.86 -50.83 -42.22
C THR A 8 4.86 -50.85 -40.70
N PHE A 9 5.76 -50.05 -40.08
CA PHE A 9 5.71 -49.77 -38.65
C PHE A 9 4.74 -48.60 -38.43
N THR A 10 3.57 -48.89 -37.85
CA THR A 10 2.64 -47.86 -37.37
C THR A 10 3.11 -47.38 -35.99
N THR A 11 3.72 -46.20 -35.94
CA THR A 11 4.09 -45.55 -34.67
C THR A 11 2.83 -44.92 -34.07
N ILE A 12 2.32 -45.50 -32.99
CA ILE A 12 1.24 -44.92 -32.18
C ILE A 12 1.89 -43.85 -31.29
N ILE A 13 1.68 -42.59 -31.65
CA ILE A 13 1.99 -41.46 -30.75
C ILE A 13 0.86 -41.35 -29.74
N LEU A 14 1.09 -41.82 -28.51
CA LEU A 14 0.21 -41.51 -27.36
C LEU A 14 0.39 -40.06 -27.02
N LEU A 15 -0.54 -39.19 -27.40
CA LEU A 15 -0.69 -37.86 -26.85
C LEU A 15 -1.20 -37.99 -25.41
N ILE A 16 -0.29 -37.90 -24.42
CA ILE A 16 -0.67 -37.68 -23.02
C ILE A 16 -1.02 -36.22 -22.91
N ALA A 17 -2.29 -35.87 -23.09
CA ALA A 17 -2.84 -34.60 -22.69
C ALA A 17 -2.80 -34.55 -21.15
N GLY A 18 -1.75 -33.93 -20.60
CA GLY A 18 -1.69 -33.58 -19.20
C GLY A 18 -2.80 -32.56 -18.88
N LEU A 19 -3.94 -33.09 -18.46
CA LEU A 19 -4.95 -32.28 -17.78
C LEU A 19 -4.37 -31.83 -16.45
N THR A 20 -3.66 -30.69 -16.43
CA THR A 20 -3.50 -29.91 -15.23
C THR A 20 -4.89 -29.35 -14.89
N GLY A 21 -5.68 -30.16 -14.23
CA GLY A 21 -6.92 -29.71 -13.64
C GLY A 21 -6.61 -28.65 -12.60
N HIS A 22 -6.68 -27.40 -13.00
CA HIS A 22 -6.87 -26.33 -12.05
C HIS A 22 -8.24 -26.60 -11.42
N ALA A 23 -8.23 -27.21 -10.23
CA ALA A 23 -9.44 -27.35 -9.43
C ALA A 23 -10.00 -25.94 -9.25
N GLN A 24 -11.10 -25.65 -9.93
CA GLN A 24 -11.85 -24.43 -9.78
C GLN A 24 -12.39 -24.43 -8.35
N VAL A 25 -11.64 -23.81 -7.43
CA VAL A 25 -12.00 -23.72 -6.02
C VAL A 25 -13.25 -22.87 -5.94
N THR A 26 -14.40 -23.50 -5.83
CA THR A 26 -15.65 -22.83 -5.52
C THR A 26 -15.50 -22.23 -4.13
N THR A 27 -15.14 -20.94 -4.05
CA THR A 27 -15.03 -20.25 -2.78
C THR A 27 -16.43 -20.05 -2.24
N ASP A 28 -16.75 -20.77 -1.17
CA ASP A 28 -17.97 -20.55 -0.43
C ASP A 28 -17.92 -19.19 0.27
N THR A 29 -18.65 -18.24 -0.29
CA THR A 29 -18.71 -16.87 0.27
C THR A 29 -19.35 -16.84 1.65
N SER A 30 -20.15 -17.83 2.02
CA SER A 30 -20.77 -17.94 3.35
C SER A 30 -19.71 -18.25 4.41
N ALA A 31 -18.81 -19.19 4.14
CA ALA A 31 -17.70 -19.52 5.05
C ALA A 31 -16.70 -18.36 5.20
N VAL A 32 -16.45 -17.62 4.09
CA VAL A 32 -15.66 -16.38 4.15
C VAL A 32 -16.35 -15.33 5.01
N ALA A 33 -17.65 -15.12 4.79
CA ALA A 33 -18.43 -14.15 5.54
C ALA A 33 -18.44 -14.46 7.06
N GLU A 34 -18.64 -15.73 7.43
CA GLU A 34 -18.59 -16.17 8.83
C GLU A 34 -17.18 -15.96 9.44
N THR A 35 -16.13 -16.22 8.67
CA THR A 35 -14.75 -16.00 9.12
C THR A 35 -14.49 -14.52 9.39
N VAL A 36 -14.94 -13.64 8.49
CA VAL A 36 -14.81 -12.18 8.61
C VAL A 36 -15.62 -11.68 9.81
N GLU A 37 -16.86 -12.16 9.97
CA GLU A 37 -17.74 -11.78 11.09
C GLU A 37 -17.08 -12.05 12.43
N ARG A 38 -16.66 -13.30 12.67
CA ARG A 38 -15.97 -13.68 13.92
C ARG A 38 -14.68 -12.88 14.17
N ALA A 39 -13.95 -12.57 13.10
CA ALA A 39 -12.70 -11.82 13.20
C ALA A 39 -12.95 -10.35 13.55
N GLY A 40 -13.97 -9.73 12.95
CA GLY A 40 -14.38 -8.34 13.19
C GLY A 40 -14.95 -8.15 14.59
N GLU A 41 -15.89 -9.00 15.01
CA GLU A 41 -16.43 -9.00 16.39
C GLU A 41 -15.32 -9.12 17.44
N LYS A 42 -14.36 -10.02 17.21
CA LYS A 42 -13.23 -10.17 18.13
C LYS A 42 -12.34 -8.94 18.17
N PHE A 43 -12.13 -8.27 17.04
CA PHE A 43 -11.35 -7.04 16.97
C PHE A 43 -12.00 -5.90 17.76
N LEU A 44 -13.33 -5.73 17.63
CA LEU A 44 -14.10 -4.71 18.35
C LEU A 44 -14.11 -4.87 19.87
N ARG A 45 -13.82 -6.06 20.38
CA ARG A 45 -13.66 -6.27 21.85
C ARG A 45 -12.39 -5.60 22.38
N SER A 46 -11.56 -5.06 21.52
CA SER A 46 -10.37 -4.30 21.94
C SER A 46 -10.79 -2.94 22.50
N PRO A 47 -10.25 -2.53 23.65
CA PRO A 47 -10.54 -1.21 24.20
C PRO A 47 -10.28 -0.09 23.17
N ASN A 48 -11.12 0.90 23.19
CA ASN A 48 -11.05 2.14 22.40
C ASN A 48 -11.26 1.98 20.88
N ILE A 49 -11.38 0.77 20.36
CA ILE A 49 -11.73 0.56 18.95
C ILE A 49 -13.22 0.89 18.76
N ARG A 50 -13.51 1.86 17.88
CA ARG A 50 -14.88 2.34 17.62
C ARG A 50 -15.53 1.57 16.48
N SER A 51 -14.83 1.44 15.35
CA SER A 51 -15.36 0.79 14.18
C SER A 51 -14.30 -0.04 13.44
N LEU A 52 -14.76 -0.89 12.54
CA LEU A 52 -13.91 -1.66 11.64
C LEU A 52 -14.67 -1.93 10.34
N SER A 53 -14.00 -1.71 9.20
CA SER A 53 -14.42 -2.19 7.89
C SER A 53 -13.45 -3.27 7.43
N VAL A 54 -13.97 -4.43 7.05
CA VAL A 54 -13.18 -5.58 6.57
C VAL A 54 -13.64 -5.97 5.19
N GLY A 55 -12.70 -6.05 4.26
CA GLY A 55 -12.89 -6.56 2.91
C GLY A 55 -12.00 -7.75 2.62
N VAL A 56 -12.58 -8.79 2.05
CA VAL A 56 -11.87 -9.98 1.56
C VAL A 56 -12.26 -10.20 0.10
N LEU A 57 -11.28 -10.23 -0.77
CA LEU A 57 -11.41 -10.66 -2.15
C LEU A 57 -10.74 -12.02 -2.29
N ILE A 58 -11.43 -13.01 -2.81
CA ILE A 58 -10.91 -14.37 -2.93
C ILE A 58 -11.58 -15.13 -4.08
N GLY A 59 -10.79 -15.68 -5.01
CA GLY A 59 -11.32 -16.36 -6.20
C GLY A 59 -12.25 -15.44 -7.00
N GLY A 60 -11.91 -14.19 -7.16
CA GLY A 60 -12.72 -13.18 -7.85
C GLY A 60 -14.00 -12.74 -7.13
N LYS A 61 -14.31 -13.29 -5.94
CA LYS A 61 -15.50 -12.94 -5.14
C LYS A 61 -15.13 -12.05 -3.96
N THR A 62 -15.98 -11.06 -3.68
CA THR A 62 -15.76 -10.08 -2.60
C THR A 62 -16.76 -10.27 -1.47
N VAL A 63 -16.24 -10.28 -0.24
CA VAL A 63 -17.01 -10.19 1.01
C VAL A 63 -16.61 -8.93 1.76
N ARG A 64 -17.58 -8.11 2.14
CA ARG A 64 -17.38 -6.90 2.95
C ARG A 64 -18.25 -6.96 4.19
N ARG A 65 -17.72 -6.50 5.32
CA ARG A 65 -18.41 -6.36 6.59
C ARG A 65 -17.96 -5.10 7.30
N HIS A 66 -18.91 -4.47 7.95
CA HIS A 66 -18.71 -3.24 8.70
C HIS A 66 -19.21 -3.44 10.13
N PHE A 67 -18.46 -2.94 11.11
CA PHE A 67 -18.70 -3.21 12.52
C PHE A 67 -18.55 -1.92 13.34
N GLY A 68 -19.30 -1.86 14.46
CA GLY A 68 -19.21 -0.78 15.42
C GLY A 68 -19.86 0.52 14.94
N GLU A 69 -19.44 1.63 15.49
CA GLU A 69 -19.95 2.96 15.21
C GLU A 69 -18.79 3.91 14.89
N LEU A 70 -18.98 4.78 13.91
CA LEU A 70 -17.97 5.82 13.57
C LEU A 70 -17.83 6.82 14.71
N ASN A 71 -18.95 7.18 15.33
CA ASN A 71 -19.01 8.05 16.51
C ASN A 71 -19.83 7.33 17.59
N THR A 72 -19.26 7.16 18.77
CA THR A 72 -19.86 6.41 19.86
C THR A 72 -21.24 6.95 20.22
N GLY A 73 -22.24 6.07 20.31
CA GLY A 73 -23.62 6.41 20.70
C GLY A 73 -24.46 7.07 19.60
N GLN A 74 -23.96 7.14 18.36
CA GLN A 74 -24.70 7.74 17.24
C GLN A 74 -25.35 6.72 16.30
N GLY A 75 -25.08 5.42 16.48
CA GLY A 75 -25.64 4.36 15.63
C GLY A 75 -25.17 4.41 14.17
N ASN A 76 -24.11 5.17 13.88
CA ASN A 76 -23.60 5.39 12.53
C ASN A 76 -22.52 4.35 12.16
N THR A 77 -22.92 3.11 11.95
CA THR A 77 -22.05 2.04 11.48
C THR A 77 -21.42 2.42 10.13
N PRO A 78 -20.10 2.14 9.93
CA PRO A 78 -19.48 2.29 8.62
C PRO A 78 -20.24 1.52 7.55
N ASN A 79 -20.09 1.94 6.30
CA ASN A 79 -20.69 1.28 5.15
C ASN A 79 -19.79 1.41 3.91
N ASP A 80 -20.24 0.89 2.77
CA ASP A 80 -19.52 0.91 1.50
C ASP A 80 -19.24 2.33 0.95
N GLN A 81 -19.91 3.36 1.46
CA GLN A 81 -19.71 4.76 1.07
C GLN A 81 -18.78 5.51 2.05
N THR A 82 -18.39 4.89 3.17
CA THR A 82 -17.52 5.53 4.15
C THR A 82 -16.13 5.77 3.55
N VAL A 83 -15.72 7.03 3.49
CA VAL A 83 -14.43 7.46 2.96
C VAL A 83 -13.40 7.56 4.09
N TYR A 84 -12.27 6.89 3.91
CA TYR A 84 -11.17 6.84 4.87
C TYR A 84 -9.89 7.43 4.31
N GLU A 85 -9.08 8.02 5.17
CA GLU A 85 -7.65 8.23 4.91
C GLU A 85 -6.94 6.88 4.93
N ILE A 86 -6.22 6.54 3.86
CA ILE A 86 -5.43 5.29 3.81
C ILE A 86 -3.95 5.51 4.08
N ALA A 87 -3.57 6.74 4.37
CA ALA A 87 -2.22 7.10 4.76
C ALA A 87 -1.15 6.41 3.87
N SER A 88 -0.20 5.72 4.47
CA SER A 88 0.94 5.13 3.76
C SER A 88 0.59 4.01 2.76
N VAL A 89 -0.63 3.49 2.72
CA VAL A 89 -1.06 2.62 1.61
C VAL A 89 -1.05 3.39 0.28
N THR A 90 -1.16 4.73 0.30
CA THR A 90 -0.91 5.63 -0.84
C THR A 90 0.38 5.30 -1.59
N LYS A 91 1.46 4.98 -0.85
CA LYS A 91 2.78 4.69 -1.43
C LYS A 91 2.75 3.53 -2.42
N THR A 92 1.87 2.55 -2.20
CA THR A 92 1.73 1.42 -3.12
C THR A 92 1.08 1.83 -4.44
N MET A 93 0.20 2.83 -4.41
CA MET A 93 -0.38 3.42 -5.63
C MET A 93 0.66 4.26 -6.38
N VAL A 94 1.48 5.03 -5.64
CA VAL A 94 2.64 5.73 -6.22
C VAL A 94 3.64 4.74 -6.83
N GLY A 95 3.96 3.65 -6.13
CA GLY A 95 4.79 2.57 -6.65
C GLY A 95 4.25 1.97 -7.96
N TYR A 96 2.92 1.82 -8.07
CA TYR A 96 2.26 1.39 -9.30
C TYR A 96 2.42 2.41 -10.43
N LEU A 97 2.32 3.72 -10.15
CA LEU A 97 2.56 4.78 -11.13
C LEU A 97 4.02 4.80 -11.60
N VAL A 98 4.98 4.60 -10.68
CA VAL A 98 6.39 4.45 -11.05
C VAL A 98 6.59 3.25 -11.97
N ALA A 99 6.02 2.10 -11.61
CA ALA A 99 6.08 0.90 -12.46
C ALA A 99 5.51 1.16 -13.87
N SER A 100 4.38 1.87 -13.95
CA SER A 100 3.77 2.30 -15.23
C SER A 100 4.70 3.22 -16.04
N THR A 101 5.36 4.16 -15.38
CA THR A 101 6.29 5.10 -16.02
C THR A 101 7.57 4.41 -16.50
N VAL A 102 8.06 3.41 -15.74
CA VAL A 102 9.19 2.56 -16.12
C VAL A 102 8.83 1.66 -17.31
N GLU A 103 7.66 1.01 -17.28
CA GLU A 103 7.17 0.20 -18.41
C GLU A 103 7.00 1.03 -19.70
N ALA A 104 6.65 2.31 -19.56
CA ALA A 104 6.58 3.24 -20.68
C ALA A 104 7.97 3.72 -21.18
N GLY A 105 9.07 3.31 -20.54
CA GLY A 105 10.43 3.70 -20.89
C GLY A 105 10.79 5.16 -20.60
N LYS A 106 9.99 5.85 -19.76
CA LYS A 106 10.18 7.26 -19.41
C LYS A 106 11.04 7.48 -18.16
N LEU A 107 11.23 6.44 -17.35
CA LEU A 107 11.96 6.48 -16.09
C LEU A 107 12.74 5.18 -15.90
N SER A 108 13.94 5.27 -15.34
CA SER A 108 14.75 4.13 -14.93
C SER A 108 14.90 4.08 -13.40
N LEU A 109 14.97 2.87 -12.85
CA LEU A 109 15.28 2.71 -11.42
C LEU A 109 16.69 3.22 -11.05
N ASP A 110 17.58 3.31 -12.04
CA ASP A 110 18.96 3.76 -11.85
C ASP A 110 19.15 5.26 -12.09
N ASP A 111 18.10 5.97 -12.48
CA ASP A 111 18.20 7.41 -12.69
C ASP A 111 18.53 8.12 -11.36
N ASP A 112 19.47 9.07 -11.45
CA ASP A 112 19.80 9.99 -10.38
C ASP A 112 18.65 10.97 -10.17
N VAL A 113 18.11 11.02 -8.95
CA VAL A 113 16.95 11.88 -8.63
C VAL A 113 17.19 13.35 -8.93
N ARG A 114 18.46 13.80 -8.85
CA ARG A 114 18.84 15.20 -9.10
C ARG A 114 18.61 15.63 -10.54
N SER A 115 18.59 14.71 -11.49
CA SER A 115 18.31 15.02 -12.91
C SER A 115 16.89 15.53 -13.15
N PHE A 116 15.99 15.35 -12.19
CA PHE A 116 14.61 15.81 -12.25
C PHE A 116 14.35 17.05 -11.39
N LEU A 117 15.36 17.56 -10.67
CA LEU A 117 15.25 18.71 -9.79
C LEU A 117 15.69 19.98 -10.49
N THR A 118 15.04 21.10 -10.17
CA THR A 118 15.37 22.41 -10.78
C THR A 118 16.66 23.00 -10.23
N GLU A 119 16.95 22.77 -8.95
CA GLU A 119 18.13 23.25 -8.27
C GLU A 119 19.13 22.11 -8.03
N PRO A 120 20.44 22.42 -7.95
CA PRO A 120 21.43 21.43 -7.60
C PRO A 120 21.31 21.04 -6.12
N TYR A 121 21.27 19.75 -5.84
CA TYR A 121 21.27 19.18 -4.51
C TYR A 121 22.54 18.32 -4.30
N PRO A 122 23.73 18.93 -4.09
CA PRO A 122 24.97 18.18 -3.91
C PRO A 122 24.96 17.32 -2.64
N ASN A 123 24.12 17.65 -1.67
CA ASN A 123 23.91 16.90 -0.44
C ASN A 123 23.20 15.55 -0.63
N LEU A 124 22.61 15.27 -1.79
CA LEU A 124 21.95 14.00 -2.10
C LEU A 124 22.92 12.97 -2.73
N VAL A 125 24.21 13.10 -2.43
CA VAL A 125 25.29 12.20 -2.87
C VAL A 125 26.23 11.93 -1.71
N VAL A 126 26.64 10.68 -1.54
CA VAL A 126 27.67 10.27 -0.58
C VAL A 126 28.67 9.38 -1.30
N ASP A 127 29.97 9.67 -1.16
CA ASP A 127 31.08 8.89 -1.78
C ASP A 127 30.91 8.68 -3.30
N GLY A 128 30.32 9.68 -3.99
CA GLY A 128 30.04 9.61 -5.42
C GLY A 128 28.75 8.86 -5.79
N GLU A 129 28.07 8.22 -4.86
CA GLU A 129 26.81 7.51 -5.08
C GLU A 129 25.61 8.43 -4.81
N PRO A 130 24.78 8.75 -5.84
CA PRO A 130 23.61 9.59 -5.69
C PRO A 130 22.40 8.80 -5.20
N ILE A 131 21.41 9.51 -4.66
CA ILE A 131 20.08 8.91 -4.49
C ILE A 131 19.51 8.61 -5.88
N ARG A 132 19.05 7.37 -6.10
CA ARG A 132 18.40 6.91 -7.32
C ARG A 132 16.92 6.62 -7.06
N ILE A 133 16.11 6.51 -8.11
CA ILE A 133 14.68 6.19 -8.04
C ILE A 133 14.43 4.92 -7.19
N ARG A 134 15.24 3.86 -7.38
CA ARG A 134 15.15 2.64 -6.57
C ARG A 134 15.28 2.87 -5.08
N HIS A 135 16.10 3.83 -4.67
CA HIS A 135 16.33 4.12 -3.25
C HIS A 135 15.13 4.80 -2.59
N LEU A 136 14.39 5.62 -3.35
CA LEU A 136 13.14 6.22 -2.89
C LEU A 136 12.04 5.15 -2.74
N LEU A 137 11.90 4.27 -3.74
CA LEU A 137 10.91 3.17 -3.75
C LEU A 137 11.11 2.16 -2.62
N THR A 138 12.34 1.98 -2.17
CA THR A 138 12.69 0.94 -1.20
C THR A 138 13.03 1.47 0.18
N HIS A 139 12.90 2.79 0.38
CA HIS A 139 13.25 3.44 1.65
C HIS A 139 14.72 3.20 2.05
N THR A 140 15.62 3.28 1.07
CA THR A 140 17.06 3.13 1.27
C THR A 140 17.83 4.38 0.82
N SER A 141 17.14 5.50 0.67
CA SER A 141 17.73 6.76 0.22
C SER A 141 18.58 7.46 1.26
N GLY A 142 18.43 7.14 2.55
CA GLY A 142 19.02 7.88 3.65
C GLY A 142 18.27 9.18 3.99
N LEU A 143 17.20 9.52 3.26
CA LEU A 143 16.35 10.65 3.61
C LEU A 143 15.61 10.42 4.93
N PRO A 144 15.34 11.46 5.72
CA PRO A 144 14.61 11.34 6.98
C PRO A 144 13.19 10.79 6.77
N GLY A 145 12.59 10.29 7.85
CA GLY A 145 11.21 9.77 7.82
C GLY A 145 10.21 10.81 7.31
N PHE A 146 10.36 12.05 7.78
CA PHE A 146 9.57 13.20 7.38
C PHE A 146 10.47 14.44 7.23
N LEU A 147 10.00 15.40 6.47
CA LEU A 147 10.40 16.80 6.51
C LEU A 147 9.12 17.63 6.78
N PRO A 148 9.17 18.62 7.71
CA PRO A 148 10.35 19.01 8.49
C PRO A 148 10.80 17.95 9.48
N LEU A 149 12.06 18.01 9.91
CA LEU A 149 12.63 17.04 10.88
C LEU A 149 11.86 16.98 12.20
N ALA A 150 11.20 18.08 12.59
CA ALA A 150 10.36 18.14 13.78
C ALA A 150 9.23 17.10 13.82
N TRP A 151 8.73 16.67 12.66
CA TRP A 151 7.70 15.62 12.58
C TRP A 151 8.20 14.25 13.04
N ASN A 152 9.48 13.95 12.85
CA ASN A 152 10.02 12.64 13.23
C ASN A 152 9.89 12.39 14.74
N GLY A 153 10.03 13.41 15.57
CA GLY A 153 9.89 13.30 17.02
C GLY A 153 8.45 13.26 17.55
N VAL A 154 7.46 13.67 16.74
CA VAL A 154 6.05 13.71 17.20
C VAL A 154 5.52 12.31 17.49
N PHE A 155 5.91 11.31 16.69
CA PHE A 155 5.43 9.92 16.81
C PHE A 155 6.33 9.02 17.68
N GLU A 156 7.39 9.54 18.26
CA GLU A 156 8.25 8.78 19.18
C GLU A 156 7.55 8.48 20.50
N THR A 157 6.62 9.35 20.90
CA THR A 157 5.79 9.19 22.10
C THR A 157 4.31 9.15 21.73
N PHE A 158 3.59 8.16 22.24
CA PHE A 158 2.14 8.08 22.07
C PHE A 158 1.47 8.84 23.22
N THR A 159 1.34 10.16 23.07
CA THR A 159 0.64 11.03 24.01
C THR A 159 -0.65 11.57 23.42
N PRO A 160 -1.66 11.97 24.24
CA PRO A 160 -2.94 12.46 23.73
C PRO A 160 -2.86 13.69 22.82
N ASP A 161 -1.82 14.49 22.93
CA ASP A 161 -1.59 15.72 22.18
C ASP A 161 -0.98 15.53 20.79
N VAL A 162 -0.50 14.32 20.47
CA VAL A 162 0.15 14.02 19.17
C VAL A 162 -0.66 14.48 17.96
N PRO A 163 -1.99 14.25 17.86
CA PRO A 163 -2.77 14.69 16.70
C PRO A 163 -2.73 16.21 16.49
N TYR A 164 -2.81 16.96 17.58
CA TYR A 164 -2.85 18.43 17.55
C TYR A 164 -1.48 19.02 17.19
N ARG A 165 -0.41 18.47 17.75
CA ARG A 165 0.97 18.87 17.42
C ARG A 165 1.30 18.59 15.96
N PHE A 166 0.89 17.43 15.47
CA PHE A 166 1.11 17.08 14.06
C PHE A 166 0.34 18.02 13.15
N HIS A 167 -0.93 18.27 13.44
CA HIS A 167 -1.78 19.17 12.67
C HIS A 167 -1.23 20.61 12.64
N GLU A 168 -0.74 21.13 13.77
CA GLU A 168 -0.13 22.46 13.83
C GLU A 168 1.11 22.58 12.93
N LEU A 169 1.98 21.57 12.96
CA LEU A 169 3.16 21.52 12.09
C LEU A 169 2.78 21.39 10.60
N GLU A 170 1.75 20.61 10.30
CA GLU A 170 1.28 20.40 8.93
C GLU A 170 0.71 21.66 8.30
N GLN A 171 -0.02 22.49 9.07
CA GLN A 171 -0.56 23.77 8.60
C GLN A 171 0.50 24.79 8.20
N GLN A 172 1.70 24.70 8.75
CA GLN A 172 2.80 25.64 8.55
C GLN A 172 3.82 25.16 7.51
N TYR A 173 3.58 24.00 6.89
CA TYR A 173 4.57 23.35 6.02
C TYR A 173 4.02 23.10 4.62
N GLY A 174 4.75 23.58 3.62
CA GLY A 174 4.39 23.43 2.21
C GLY A 174 5.57 23.02 1.34
N LYS A 175 5.37 23.13 0.03
CA LYS A 175 6.36 22.70 -0.98
C LYS A 175 7.64 23.54 -0.93
N GLU A 176 7.51 24.81 -0.61
CA GLU A 176 8.68 25.71 -0.52
C GLU A 176 9.57 25.31 0.66
N GLU A 177 8.99 25.12 1.83
CA GLU A 177 9.68 24.66 3.03
C GLU A 177 10.29 23.28 2.84
N PHE A 178 9.60 22.39 2.11
CA PHE A 178 10.15 21.08 1.78
C PHE A 178 11.45 21.17 0.98
N TRP A 179 11.53 22.04 -0.03
CA TRP A 179 12.75 22.22 -0.82
C TRP A 179 13.89 22.84 0.00
N GLN A 180 13.57 23.81 0.86
CA GLN A 180 14.54 24.41 1.78
C GLN A 180 15.12 23.35 2.74
N ASP A 181 14.26 22.55 3.34
CA ASP A 181 14.68 21.48 4.24
C ASP A 181 15.47 20.39 3.52
N LEU A 182 15.03 19.97 2.33
CA LEU A 182 15.73 18.96 1.53
C LEU A 182 17.18 19.39 1.24
N ALA A 183 17.40 20.68 0.99
CA ALA A 183 18.75 21.22 0.74
C ALA A 183 19.66 21.13 1.98
N THR A 184 19.10 21.01 3.19
CA THR A 184 19.85 20.90 4.45
C THR A 184 20.06 19.45 4.92
N VAL A 185 19.38 18.48 4.33
CA VAL A 185 19.54 17.05 4.68
C VAL A 185 21.00 16.62 4.51
N GLN A 186 21.51 15.91 5.50
CA GLN A 186 22.83 15.30 5.42
C GLN A 186 22.70 13.79 5.44
N LEU A 187 23.10 13.17 4.34
CA LEU A 187 23.17 11.71 4.27
C LEU A 187 24.40 11.23 5.03
N THR A 188 24.25 10.21 5.86
CA THR A 188 25.33 9.66 6.71
C THR A 188 26.03 8.44 6.11
N GLU A 189 25.43 7.86 5.06
CA GLU A 189 25.93 6.66 4.37
C GLU A 189 25.46 6.66 2.92
N PRO A 190 26.14 5.92 2.02
CA PRO A 190 25.73 5.81 0.63
C PRO A 190 24.30 5.29 0.49
N PRO A 191 23.47 5.90 -0.38
CA PRO A 191 22.12 5.43 -0.67
C PRO A 191 22.11 3.97 -1.13
N GLY A 192 21.11 3.20 -0.69
CA GLY A 192 20.99 1.77 -0.97
C GLY A 192 21.54 0.86 0.14
N THR A 193 22.26 1.41 1.12
CA THR A 193 22.93 0.64 2.18
C THR A 193 21.95 0.20 3.25
N THR A 194 21.26 1.14 3.89
CA THR A 194 20.38 0.88 5.04
C THR A 194 18.94 1.21 4.74
N TYR A 195 18.05 0.35 5.22
CA TYR A 195 16.63 0.62 5.18
C TYR A 195 16.22 1.59 6.30
N ALA A 196 15.70 2.75 5.90
CA ALA A 196 15.12 3.74 6.80
C ALA A 196 13.83 4.28 6.15
N TYR A 197 12.67 3.92 6.73
CA TYR A 197 11.38 4.33 6.17
C TYR A 197 11.27 5.84 6.02
N SER A 198 10.94 6.32 4.82
CA SER A 198 10.89 7.75 4.50
C SER A 198 9.64 8.11 3.71
N SER A 199 8.77 8.93 4.30
CA SER A 199 7.68 9.62 3.60
C SER A 199 8.21 10.80 2.78
N ALA A 200 9.26 11.49 3.27
CA ALA A 200 9.93 12.54 2.49
C ALA A 200 10.44 12.01 1.15
N GLY A 201 11.00 10.79 1.13
CA GLY A 201 11.42 10.14 -0.10
C GLY A 201 10.26 9.85 -1.07
N THR A 202 9.08 9.52 -0.59
CA THR A 202 7.91 9.29 -1.44
C THR A 202 7.23 10.58 -1.90
N GLU A 203 7.32 11.67 -1.15
CA GLU A 203 6.92 13.00 -1.64
C GLU A 203 7.84 13.45 -2.80
N LEU A 204 9.16 13.27 -2.65
CA LEU A 204 10.12 13.53 -3.72
C LEU A 204 9.84 12.67 -4.97
N LEU A 205 9.50 11.40 -4.78
CA LEU A 205 9.13 10.50 -5.86
C LEU A 205 7.86 10.95 -6.59
N ALA A 206 6.87 11.45 -5.84
CA ALA A 206 5.65 12.01 -6.41
C ALA A 206 5.93 13.26 -7.25
N TYR A 207 6.79 14.15 -6.77
CA TYR A 207 7.27 15.29 -7.56
C TYR A 207 7.95 14.84 -8.86
N ILE A 208 8.87 13.87 -8.78
CA ILE A 208 9.57 13.33 -9.97
C ILE A 208 8.58 12.76 -10.98
N LEU A 209 7.55 12.05 -10.54
CA LEU A 209 6.49 11.57 -11.43
C LEU A 209 5.76 12.71 -12.13
N GLU A 210 5.52 13.85 -11.45
CA GLU A 210 4.92 15.03 -12.08
C GLU A 210 5.84 15.61 -13.17
N GLN A 211 7.15 15.69 -12.91
CA GLN A 211 8.11 16.19 -13.89
C GLN A 211 8.23 15.26 -15.11
N VAL A 212 8.39 13.96 -14.90
CA VAL A 212 8.59 12.97 -15.98
C VAL A 212 7.35 12.82 -16.86
N ASN A 213 6.16 12.87 -16.29
CA ASN A 213 4.91 12.68 -17.00
C ASN A 213 4.24 14.01 -17.43
N GLU A 214 4.80 15.16 -17.06
CA GLU A 214 4.25 16.51 -17.32
C GLU A 214 2.78 16.63 -16.89
N MET A 215 2.47 16.01 -15.75
CA MET A 215 1.10 15.85 -15.28
C MET A 215 1.06 15.75 -13.75
N SER A 216 0.09 16.42 -13.11
CA SER A 216 -0.07 16.34 -11.66
C SER A 216 -0.31 14.89 -11.20
N LEU A 217 0.14 14.56 -9.98
CA LEU A 217 -0.07 13.24 -9.38
C LEU A 217 -1.55 12.87 -9.33
N THR A 218 -2.42 13.84 -9.02
CA THR A 218 -3.89 13.66 -9.05
C THR A 218 -4.34 13.14 -10.41
N LYS A 219 -3.89 13.79 -11.49
CA LYS A 219 -4.28 13.41 -12.84
C LYS A 219 -3.71 12.06 -13.26
N GLN A 220 -2.48 11.76 -12.86
CA GLN A 220 -1.88 10.43 -13.09
C GLN A 220 -2.67 9.33 -12.39
N LEU A 221 -3.06 9.52 -11.10
CA LEU A 221 -3.91 8.59 -10.39
C LEU A 221 -5.25 8.38 -11.09
N GLU A 222 -5.90 9.46 -11.54
CA GLU A 222 -7.17 9.38 -12.27
C GLU A 222 -7.04 8.58 -13.58
N MET A 223 -6.06 8.90 -14.39
CA MET A 223 -5.91 8.33 -15.73
C MET A 223 -5.40 6.88 -15.72
N VAL A 224 -4.47 6.57 -14.82
CA VAL A 224 -3.77 5.28 -14.83
C VAL A 224 -4.45 4.28 -13.90
N LEU A 225 -5.07 4.74 -12.83
CA LEU A 225 -5.54 3.86 -11.76
C LEU A 225 -7.03 4.01 -11.50
N THR A 226 -7.50 5.16 -11.01
CA THR A 226 -8.86 5.25 -10.46
C THR A 226 -9.93 5.23 -11.53
N GLY A 227 -9.77 5.95 -12.62
CA GLY A 227 -10.71 5.99 -13.74
C GLY A 227 -10.88 4.62 -14.41
N PRO A 228 -9.80 3.98 -14.91
CA PRO A 228 -9.90 2.66 -15.58
C PRO A 228 -10.43 1.53 -14.68
N ARG A 229 -10.38 1.71 -13.36
CA ARG A 229 -10.80 0.69 -12.38
C ARG A 229 -12.13 1.01 -11.71
N GLY A 230 -12.79 2.12 -12.08
CA GLY A 230 -14.06 2.54 -11.49
C GLY A 230 -13.95 2.89 -10.00
N MET A 231 -12.79 3.42 -9.55
CA MET A 231 -12.52 3.80 -8.16
C MET A 231 -12.96 5.26 -7.94
N ALA A 232 -14.26 5.50 -8.08
CA ALA A 232 -14.85 6.85 -8.13
C ALA A 232 -14.70 7.66 -6.82
N HIS A 233 -14.52 6.97 -5.70
CA HIS A 233 -14.35 7.58 -4.37
C HIS A 233 -12.88 7.63 -3.91
N THR A 234 -11.94 7.30 -4.80
CA THR A 234 -10.51 7.36 -4.52
C THR A 234 -9.94 8.66 -5.05
N LYS A 235 -9.44 9.50 -4.16
CA LYS A 235 -8.93 10.84 -4.51
C LYS A 235 -7.65 11.13 -3.74
N LEU A 236 -6.79 11.94 -4.34
CA LEU A 236 -5.68 12.55 -3.63
C LEU A 236 -6.21 13.79 -2.88
N ARG A 237 -6.05 13.79 -1.57
CA ARG A 237 -6.49 14.87 -0.69
C ARG A 237 -5.34 15.82 -0.41
N LEU A 238 -5.39 17.00 -0.99
CA LEU A 238 -4.38 18.06 -0.82
C LEU A 238 -4.91 19.26 -0.02
N ALA A 239 -6.16 19.17 0.47
CA ALA A 239 -6.81 20.18 1.29
C ALA A 239 -7.82 19.54 2.24
N GLU A 240 -8.22 20.26 3.27
CA GLU A 240 -9.24 19.81 4.20
C GLU A 240 -10.60 19.60 3.50
N THR A 241 -11.26 18.50 3.80
CA THR A 241 -12.59 18.17 3.27
C THR A 241 -13.44 17.50 4.36
N SER A 242 -14.76 17.74 4.32
CA SER A 242 -15.74 17.12 5.23
C SER A 242 -16.17 15.71 4.81
N GLU A 243 -15.67 15.20 3.67
CA GLU A 243 -16.09 13.90 3.14
C GLU A 243 -15.44 12.71 3.86
N VAL A 244 -14.35 12.94 4.60
CA VAL A 244 -13.57 11.88 5.25
C VAL A 244 -14.11 11.60 6.64
N VAL A 245 -14.15 10.32 7.01
CA VAL A 245 -14.61 9.89 8.33
C VAL A 245 -13.77 10.52 9.45
N THR A 246 -14.46 10.89 10.51
CA THR A 246 -13.83 11.36 11.74
C THR A 246 -12.96 10.26 12.35
N GLY A 247 -11.71 10.57 12.64
CA GLY A 247 -10.76 9.67 13.27
C GLY A 247 -10.55 9.96 14.75
N TYR A 248 -10.03 8.97 15.48
CA TYR A 248 -9.79 9.07 16.92
C TYR A 248 -8.41 8.53 17.30
N TRP A 249 -7.77 9.22 18.22
CA TRP A 249 -6.44 8.88 18.72
C TRP A 249 -6.52 8.29 20.13
N MET A 250 -5.97 7.10 20.31
CA MET A 250 -5.90 6.40 21.59
C MET A 250 -7.28 6.26 22.26
N ASP A 251 -7.43 6.84 23.46
CA ASP A 251 -8.66 6.89 24.26
C ASP A 251 -9.29 8.29 24.29
N ASN A 252 -8.80 9.21 23.41
CA ASN A 252 -9.41 10.52 23.31
C ASN A 252 -10.89 10.41 22.93
N GLU A 253 -11.74 11.12 23.65
CA GLU A 253 -13.16 11.27 23.30
C GLU A 253 -13.33 12.21 22.14
N ASP A 254 -12.50 13.24 22.09
CA ASP A 254 -12.50 14.23 21.02
C ASP A 254 -11.89 13.66 19.72
N PRO A 255 -12.47 14.04 18.57
CA PRO A 255 -11.93 13.72 17.28
C PRO A 255 -10.50 14.22 17.09
N SER A 256 -9.67 13.43 16.43
CA SER A 256 -8.39 13.92 15.92
C SER A 256 -8.63 14.98 14.84
N PRO A 257 -7.84 16.05 14.79
CA PRO A 257 -7.82 16.95 13.65
C PRO A 257 -7.62 16.15 12.36
N ALA A 258 -8.29 16.58 11.31
CA ALA A 258 -8.12 15.97 10.00
C ALA A 258 -6.71 16.26 9.48
N ASN A 259 -6.03 15.25 8.97
CA ASN A 259 -4.74 15.42 8.31
C ASN A 259 -4.98 15.77 6.83
N PHE A 260 -4.20 16.68 6.29
CA PHE A 260 -4.13 16.93 4.86
C PHE A 260 -2.65 17.05 4.47
N ASN A 261 -2.34 16.77 3.22
CA ASN A 261 -0.97 16.85 2.72
C ASN A 261 -0.83 18.05 1.79
N SER A 262 -0.12 19.08 2.25
CA SER A 262 0.17 20.30 1.50
C SER A 262 1.27 20.12 0.44
N LEU A 263 1.94 18.94 0.41
CA LEU A 263 3.00 18.62 -0.54
C LEU A 263 2.41 18.03 -1.86
N TRP A 264 2.93 16.92 -2.31
CA TRP A 264 2.44 16.23 -3.52
C TRP A 264 1.46 15.11 -3.19
N GLY A 265 1.36 14.73 -1.92
CA GLY A 265 0.47 13.70 -1.44
C GLY A 265 0.95 12.27 -1.70
N GLY A 266 2.20 12.09 -2.15
CA GLY A 266 2.74 10.77 -2.46
C GLY A 266 2.97 9.87 -1.26
N GLY A 267 3.19 10.48 -0.10
CA GLY A 267 3.43 9.76 1.14
C GLY A 267 2.18 9.23 1.83
N VAL A 268 1.09 10.03 1.88
CA VAL A 268 -0.08 9.74 2.73
C VAL A 268 -1.42 10.31 2.19
N GLY A 269 -1.42 10.95 1.02
CA GLY A 269 -2.50 11.84 0.60
C GLY A 269 -3.78 11.18 0.07
N VAL A 270 -3.84 9.87 -0.15
CA VAL A 270 -5.02 9.23 -0.75
C VAL A 270 -6.10 8.96 0.28
N THR A 271 -7.34 9.33 -0.09
CA THR A 271 -8.58 8.90 0.57
C THR A 271 -9.36 7.97 -0.33
N THR A 272 -10.06 6.99 0.25
CA THR A 272 -10.80 5.98 -0.52
C THR A 272 -11.88 5.30 0.33
N THR A 273 -12.77 4.55 -0.32
CA THR A 273 -13.69 3.63 0.33
C THR A 273 -13.15 2.20 0.35
N LEU A 274 -13.69 1.34 1.20
CA LEU A 274 -13.34 -0.08 1.21
C LEU A 274 -13.60 -0.76 -0.15
N PRO A 275 -14.73 -0.55 -0.85
CA PRO A 275 -14.93 -1.11 -2.19
C PRO A 275 -13.88 -0.69 -3.21
N ASP A 276 -13.48 0.58 -3.21
CA ASP A 276 -12.47 1.08 -4.14
C ASP A 276 -11.08 0.50 -3.83
N LEU A 277 -10.72 0.41 -2.55
CA LEU A 277 -9.46 -0.22 -2.15
C LEU A 277 -9.41 -1.70 -2.53
N LEU A 278 -10.54 -2.41 -2.51
CA LEU A 278 -10.63 -3.78 -3.00
C LEU A 278 -10.54 -3.88 -4.53
N ARG A 279 -10.95 -2.84 -5.30
CA ARG A 279 -10.69 -2.76 -6.75
C ARG A 279 -9.19 -2.61 -7.03
N PHE A 280 -8.49 -1.79 -6.23
CA PHE A 280 -7.04 -1.72 -6.30
C PHE A 280 -6.39 -3.07 -5.96
N ALA A 281 -6.87 -3.74 -4.92
CA ALA A 281 -6.41 -5.07 -4.54
C ALA A 281 -6.64 -6.11 -5.66
N ALA A 282 -7.80 -6.06 -6.32
CA ALA A 282 -8.11 -6.93 -7.46
C ALA A 282 -7.14 -6.71 -8.64
N LEU A 283 -6.76 -5.46 -8.90
CA LEU A 283 -5.71 -5.15 -9.87
C LEU A 283 -4.39 -5.82 -9.49
N GLN A 284 -3.99 -5.74 -8.22
CA GLN A 284 -2.72 -6.29 -7.73
C GLN A 284 -2.66 -7.83 -7.75
N LEU A 285 -3.78 -8.51 -7.91
CA LEU A 285 -3.84 -9.98 -8.12
C LEU A 285 -3.69 -10.39 -9.60
N ARG A 286 -3.65 -9.44 -10.53
CA ARG A 286 -3.52 -9.72 -11.96
C ARG A 286 -2.07 -9.98 -12.36
N ALA A 287 -1.65 -11.24 -12.25
CA ALA A 287 -0.28 -11.65 -12.61
C ALA A 287 0.06 -11.47 -14.11
N ASP A 288 -0.96 -11.29 -14.97
CA ASP A 288 -0.82 -11.03 -16.41
C ASP A 288 -0.59 -9.54 -16.74
N ASP A 289 -0.86 -8.64 -15.81
CA ASP A 289 -0.68 -7.20 -16.00
C ASP A 289 0.83 -6.84 -15.86
N PRO A 290 1.47 -6.27 -16.90
CA PRO A 290 2.91 -6.00 -16.88
C PRO A 290 3.29 -4.97 -15.81
N ILE A 291 2.42 -3.98 -15.53
CA ILE A 291 2.69 -2.97 -14.51
C ILE A 291 2.61 -3.59 -13.11
N VAL A 292 1.63 -4.48 -12.85
CA VAL A 292 1.55 -5.22 -11.59
C VAL A 292 2.78 -6.10 -11.42
N LYS A 293 3.16 -6.86 -12.45
CA LYS A 293 4.36 -7.69 -12.43
C LYS A 293 5.60 -6.86 -12.07
N ARG A 294 5.78 -5.72 -12.72
CA ARG A 294 6.86 -4.77 -12.43
C ARG A 294 6.80 -4.26 -10.99
N SER A 295 5.63 -3.82 -10.54
CA SER A 295 5.45 -3.26 -9.20
C SER A 295 5.69 -4.27 -8.07
N HIS A 296 5.63 -5.56 -8.36
CA HIS A 296 5.89 -6.66 -7.45
C HIS A 296 7.35 -7.20 -7.52
N GLU A 297 8.19 -6.71 -8.43
CA GLU A 297 9.60 -7.08 -8.46
C GLU A 297 10.31 -6.58 -7.20
N VAL A 298 11.01 -7.50 -6.51
CA VAL A 298 11.81 -7.15 -5.34
C VAL A 298 13.02 -6.35 -5.78
N VAL A 299 13.13 -5.10 -5.33
CA VAL A 299 14.19 -4.17 -5.67
C VAL A 299 15.26 -4.11 -4.59
N TYR A 300 14.88 -4.35 -3.33
CA TYR A 300 15.81 -4.33 -2.20
C TYR A 300 15.60 -5.54 -1.28
N THR A 301 16.74 -6.07 -0.81
CA THR A 301 16.79 -7.12 0.22
C THR A 301 17.96 -6.82 1.15
N ASN A 302 17.72 -6.81 2.45
CA ASN A 302 18.76 -6.56 3.46
C ASN A 302 19.62 -7.80 3.82
N GLY A 303 19.61 -8.82 3.00
CA GLY A 303 20.28 -10.10 3.28
C GLY A 303 19.56 -11.02 4.29
N GLY A 304 18.42 -10.56 4.85
CA GLY A 304 17.59 -11.29 5.82
C GLY A 304 16.14 -11.42 5.36
N SER A 305 15.20 -11.10 6.26
CA SER A 305 13.76 -11.27 6.02
C SER A 305 13.07 -10.06 5.36
N ARG A 306 13.77 -8.92 5.24
CA ARG A 306 13.16 -7.72 4.65
C ARG A 306 13.37 -7.70 3.15
N HIS A 307 12.27 -7.72 2.43
CA HIS A 307 12.22 -7.56 0.98
C HIS A 307 11.26 -6.43 0.65
N ILE A 308 11.68 -5.50 -0.20
CA ILE A 308 10.87 -4.36 -0.63
C ILE A 308 10.79 -4.37 -2.17
N ALA A 309 9.58 -4.28 -2.67
CA ALA A 309 9.29 -4.04 -4.09
C ALA A 309 9.07 -2.52 -4.31
N TYR A 310 8.18 -2.14 -5.22
CA TYR A 310 7.80 -0.74 -5.47
C TYR A 310 6.89 -0.24 -4.33
N CYS A 311 7.48 0.19 -3.23
CA CYS A 311 6.81 0.57 -1.97
C CYS A 311 6.01 -0.57 -1.29
N TRP A 312 6.06 -1.79 -1.77
CA TRP A 312 5.44 -2.92 -1.10
C TRP A 312 6.43 -3.59 -0.14
N ASN A 313 6.00 -3.87 1.10
CA ASN A 313 6.66 -4.89 1.91
C ASN A 313 6.34 -6.26 1.32
N VAL A 314 7.35 -7.10 1.13
CA VAL A 314 7.20 -8.46 0.61
C VAL A 314 7.55 -9.45 1.72
N TRP A 315 6.56 -10.17 2.20
CA TRP A 315 6.73 -11.20 3.21
C TRP A 315 6.58 -12.58 2.60
N ARG A 316 7.41 -13.51 3.08
CA ARG A 316 7.38 -14.90 2.66
C ARG A 316 7.28 -15.77 3.91
N ASP A 317 6.18 -16.50 4.02
CA ASP A 317 5.92 -17.39 5.15
C ASP A 317 5.23 -18.67 4.69
N LYS A 318 4.69 -19.45 5.63
CA LYS A 318 3.98 -20.70 5.33
C LYS A 318 2.72 -20.53 4.46
N TYR A 319 2.22 -19.33 4.28
CA TYR A 319 1.11 -18.97 3.41
C TYR A 319 1.55 -18.46 2.03
N GLY A 320 2.84 -18.59 1.70
CA GLY A 320 3.41 -18.14 0.44
C GLY A 320 3.91 -16.70 0.51
N THR A 321 3.94 -16.05 -0.66
CA THR A 321 4.35 -14.65 -0.77
C THR A 321 3.17 -13.71 -0.55
N SER A 322 3.37 -12.68 0.27
CA SER A 322 2.42 -11.58 0.39
C SER A 322 3.08 -10.23 0.12
N TYR A 323 2.34 -9.37 -0.57
CA TYR A 323 2.64 -7.94 -0.71
C TYR A 323 1.72 -7.19 0.23
N ASN A 324 2.29 -6.35 1.08
CA ASN A 324 1.47 -5.69 2.09
C ASN A 324 1.97 -4.28 2.40
N HIS A 325 1.04 -3.46 2.86
CA HIS A 325 1.37 -2.16 3.40
C HIS A 325 0.42 -1.78 4.54
N HIS A 326 0.97 -1.15 5.58
CA HIS A 326 0.22 -0.52 6.66
C HIS A 326 0.08 0.97 6.38
N GLY A 327 -1.08 1.53 6.67
CA GLY A 327 -1.32 2.96 6.69
C GLY A 327 -1.83 3.42 8.06
N GLY A 328 -1.33 4.54 8.53
CA GLY A 328 -1.78 5.13 9.78
C GLY A 328 -1.64 6.65 9.76
N THR A 329 -2.71 7.33 10.20
CA THR A 329 -2.73 8.74 10.58
C THR A 329 -2.98 8.84 12.09
N SER A 330 -3.11 10.04 12.59
CA SER A 330 -3.51 10.28 13.98
C SER A 330 -4.98 9.91 14.26
N GLY A 331 -5.76 9.53 13.24
CA GLY A 331 -7.19 9.22 13.39
C GLY A 331 -7.63 7.89 12.79
N THR A 332 -6.88 7.36 11.83
CA THR A 332 -7.24 6.12 11.12
C THR A 332 -6.06 5.18 11.01
N GLN A 333 -6.35 3.87 10.93
CA GLN A 333 -5.35 2.88 10.56
C GLN A 333 -5.94 1.85 9.60
N ASN A 334 -5.09 1.33 8.72
CA ASN A 334 -5.49 0.32 7.76
C ASN A 334 -4.34 -0.64 7.41
N TRP A 335 -4.71 -1.81 6.95
CA TRP A 335 -3.80 -2.78 6.32
C TRP A 335 -4.37 -3.21 4.99
N LEU A 336 -3.50 -3.32 3.99
CA LEU A 336 -3.77 -3.97 2.72
C LEU A 336 -2.78 -5.12 2.52
N TYR A 337 -3.32 -6.31 2.24
CA TYR A 337 -2.58 -7.54 1.96
C TYR A 337 -3.03 -8.14 0.64
N ILE A 338 -2.05 -8.52 -0.17
CA ILE A 338 -2.23 -9.24 -1.44
C ILE A 338 -1.47 -10.57 -1.33
N PHE A 339 -2.15 -11.68 -1.57
CA PHE A 339 -1.60 -13.05 -1.57
C PHE A 339 -1.85 -13.67 -2.95
N PRO A 340 -0.97 -13.45 -3.94
CA PRO A 340 -1.19 -13.91 -5.31
C PRO A 340 -1.34 -15.44 -5.41
N ASP A 341 -0.56 -16.19 -4.61
CA ASP A 341 -0.60 -17.66 -4.59
C ASP A 341 -1.98 -18.23 -4.22
N HIS A 342 -2.85 -17.42 -3.64
CA HIS A 342 -4.18 -17.81 -3.16
C HIS A 342 -5.34 -17.09 -3.86
N ASP A 343 -5.05 -16.22 -4.83
CA ASP A 343 -6.04 -15.29 -5.40
C ASP A 343 -6.85 -14.60 -4.28
N LEU A 344 -6.10 -14.10 -3.27
CA LEU A 344 -6.65 -13.56 -2.03
C LEU A 344 -6.11 -12.16 -1.77
N ALA A 345 -7.00 -11.23 -1.46
CA ALA A 345 -6.62 -9.95 -0.88
C ALA A 345 -7.48 -9.63 0.35
N ILE A 346 -6.90 -8.95 1.32
CA ILE A 346 -7.56 -8.56 2.56
C ILE A 346 -7.26 -7.09 2.84
N SER A 347 -8.31 -6.32 3.12
CA SER A 347 -8.21 -4.95 3.61
C SER A 347 -8.96 -4.80 4.92
N LEU A 348 -8.34 -4.17 5.90
CA LEU A 348 -8.94 -3.76 7.16
C LEU A 348 -8.75 -2.25 7.32
N ILE A 349 -9.80 -1.53 7.69
CA ILE A 349 -9.76 -0.09 7.96
C ILE A 349 -10.52 0.20 9.25
N THR A 350 -9.94 1.01 10.15
CA THR A 350 -10.59 1.51 11.36
C THR A 350 -10.41 3.01 11.47
N ASN A 351 -11.38 3.71 12.01
CA ASN A 351 -11.26 5.14 12.35
C ASN A 351 -10.69 5.37 13.75
N HIS A 352 -9.82 4.48 14.18
CA HIS A 352 -9.12 4.57 15.46
C HIS A 352 -7.61 4.32 15.25
N SER A 353 -6.79 5.17 15.86
CA SER A 353 -5.34 5.06 15.87
C SER A 353 -4.79 5.01 17.29
N GLY A 354 -3.71 4.26 17.48
CA GLY A 354 -3.05 4.11 18.77
C GLY A 354 -1.95 3.04 18.73
N PRO A 355 -1.13 2.94 19.79
CA PRO A 355 0.12 2.17 19.78
C PRO A 355 -0.05 0.65 19.52
N LYS A 356 -1.24 0.11 19.77
CA LYS A 356 -1.52 -1.33 19.61
C LYS A 356 -2.45 -1.63 18.42
N THR A 357 -3.01 -0.61 17.77
CA THR A 357 -4.06 -0.79 16.75
C THR A 357 -3.52 -1.54 15.54
N ALA A 358 -2.40 -1.10 14.96
CA ALA A 358 -1.78 -1.76 13.80
C ALA A 358 -1.47 -3.24 14.06
N GLY A 359 -0.88 -3.55 15.21
CA GLY A 359 -0.55 -4.92 15.60
C GLY A 359 -1.79 -5.82 15.77
N LYS A 360 -2.88 -5.30 16.35
CA LYS A 360 -4.15 -6.03 16.48
C LYS A 360 -4.80 -6.26 15.11
N MET A 361 -4.77 -5.26 14.24
CA MET A 361 -5.26 -5.41 12.86
C MET A 361 -4.46 -6.47 12.10
N ASN A 362 -3.14 -6.45 12.18
CA ASN A 362 -2.28 -7.46 11.57
C ASN A 362 -2.60 -8.88 12.07
N GLN A 363 -2.74 -9.07 13.38
CA GLN A 363 -3.18 -10.35 13.96
C GLN A 363 -4.56 -10.79 13.43
N THR A 364 -5.44 -9.85 13.13
CA THR A 364 -6.77 -10.14 12.58
C THR A 364 -6.66 -10.58 11.12
N VAL A 365 -5.81 -9.94 10.30
CA VAL A 365 -5.49 -10.42 8.94
C VAL A 365 -4.99 -11.87 9.00
N HIS A 366 -3.96 -12.15 9.80
CA HIS A 366 -3.40 -13.51 9.90
C HIS A 366 -4.41 -14.55 10.40
N ARG A 367 -5.36 -14.16 11.24
CA ARG A 367 -6.47 -15.03 11.67
C ARG A 367 -7.40 -15.39 10.51
N ILE A 368 -7.73 -14.39 9.67
CA ILE A 368 -8.55 -14.60 8.47
C ILE A 368 -7.80 -15.49 7.48
N VAL A 369 -6.54 -15.14 7.14
CA VAL A 369 -5.70 -15.92 6.20
C VAL A 369 -5.61 -17.38 6.64
N ARG A 370 -5.28 -17.63 7.90
CA ARG A 370 -5.17 -19.00 8.45
C ARG A 370 -6.45 -19.80 8.22
N LYS A 371 -7.62 -19.21 8.45
CA LYS A 371 -8.90 -19.90 8.25
C LYS A 371 -9.19 -20.16 6.78
N LEU A 372 -8.90 -19.19 5.91
CA LEU A 372 -9.23 -19.30 4.49
C LEU A 372 -8.24 -20.17 3.70
N VAL A 373 -6.98 -20.24 4.11
CA VAL A 373 -5.94 -21.00 3.42
C VAL A 373 -5.82 -22.42 3.99
N ASP A 374 -5.85 -22.62 5.33
CA ASP A 374 -5.74 -23.96 5.93
C ASP A 374 -6.96 -24.85 5.62
N THR A 375 -8.14 -24.28 5.37
CA THR A 375 -9.32 -25.05 4.94
C THR A 375 -9.30 -25.50 3.48
N ARG A 376 -8.28 -25.09 2.70
CA ARG A 376 -8.09 -25.45 1.30
C ARG A 376 -7.05 -26.57 1.08
N ARG A 377 -6.35 -26.96 2.15
CA ARG A 377 -5.44 -28.10 2.17
C ARG A 377 -6.19 -29.35 2.64
#